data_b8be74b2e79a8b00e8bcd032055aaac6
#
_entry.id   b8be74b2e79a8b00e8bcd032055aaac6
#
_cell.length_a   1.000
_cell.length_b   1.000
_cell.length_c   1.000
_cell.angle_alpha   90.00
_cell.angle_beta   90.00
_cell.angle_gamma   90.00
#
_symmetry.space_group_name_H-M   'P 1'
#
loop_
_entity.id
_entity.type
_entity.pdbx_description
1 polymer ?
#
loop_
_entity_poly.entity_id
_entity_poly.type
_entity_poly.pdbx_seq_one_letter_code
_entity_poly.pdbx_strand_id
1 'polypeptide(L)'
;LKHNVDVLTLTATPIPRTLYLALMGMRDMSTIETPPPNKQAVQTIICPYDERVIRAAVDAELDRGGQVFFLHNRVMSIEHVAAKIRSLCPRARVLIGHGQMDETLLEDVMQAFVDGRADVLVCTTIIESGVDIPNANTIIIDRADRFGLADLYQLRGRVGRGGTQAHAYLMLSRHF
;
A
#
# COMPACT_ATOMS: atom_id res chain seq x y z
N LEU A 1 26.22 -10.15 24.06
CA LEU A 1 26.15 -8.72 23.69
C LEU A 1 24.82 -8.05 23.98
N LYS A 2 23.83 -8.73 24.63
CA LYS A 2 22.49 -8.19 24.90
C LYS A 2 22.21 -7.87 26.39
N HIS A 3 23.19 -8.00 27.27
CA HIS A 3 22.95 -7.87 28.71
C HIS A 3 22.88 -6.43 29.24
N ASN A 4 23.20 -5.40 28.44
CA ASN A 4 23.25 -3.99 28.86
C ASN A 4 22.57 -3.03 27.88
N VAL A 5 21.60 -3.49 27.09
CA VAL A 5 20.89 -2.63 26.15
C VAL A 5 19.39 -2.90 26.26
N ASP A 6 18.62 -1.83 26.50
CA ASP A 6 17.17 -1.88 26.43
C ASP A 6 16.72 -2.04 24.98
N VAL A 7 15.81 -2.96 24.71
CA VAL A 7 15.32 -3.28 23.36
C VAL A 7 13.81 -3.06 23.31
N LEU A 8 13.38 -2.07 22.55
CA LEU A 8 11.97 -1.85 22.20
C LEU A 8 11.68 -2.39 20.79
N THR A 9 10.65 -3.20 20.69
CA THR A 9 10.15 -3.71 19.40
C THR A 9 8.72 -3.22 19.19
N LEU A 10 8.48 -2.57 18.06
CA LEU A 10 7.17 -2.06 17.67
C LEU A 10 6.65 -2.85 16.46
N THR A 11 5.37 -3.17 16.45
CA THR A 11 4.72 -3.85 15.32
C THR A 11 3.26 -3.46 15.23
N ALA A 12 2.75 -3.26 14.00
CA ALA A 12 1.32 -3.05 13.75
C ALA A 12 0.58 -4.39 13.56
N THR A 13 1.29 -5.43 13.12
CA THR A 13 0.77 -6.79 12.89
C THR A 13 1.73 -7.78 13.51
N PRO A 14 1.53 -8.20 14.79
CA PRO A 14 2.45 -9.10 15.46
C PRO A 14 2.52 -10.43 14.73
N ILE A 15 3.73 -10.79 14.27
CA ILE A 15 3.99 -12.13 13.72
C ILE A 15 3.98 -13.18 14.87
N PRO A 16 3.62 -14.44 14.60
CA PRO A 16 3.49 -15.47 15.61
C PRO A 16 4.70 -15.58 16.54
N ARG A 17 5.91 -15.43 16.01
CA ARG A 17 7.15 -15.51 16.81
C ARG A 17 7.27 -14.38 17.84
N THR A 18 6.94 -13.15 17.48
CA THR A 18 7.00 -11.99 18.40
C THR A 18 5.93 -12.10 19.47
N LEU A 19 4.71 -12.49 19.06
CA LEU A 19 3.60 -12.74 19.99
C LEU A 19 3.92 -13.90 20.94
N TYR A 20 4.50 -14.99 20.42
CA TYR A 20 4.91 -16.14 21.24
C TYR A 20 5.91 -15.74 22.34
N LEU A 21 6.94 -14.97 22.00
CA LEU A 21 7.94 -14.49 22.98
C LEU A 21 7.33 -13.59 24.06
N ALA A 22 6.33 -12.77 23.71
CA ALA A 22 5.60 -11.95 24.66
C ALA A 22 4.72 -12.81 25.59
N LEU A 23 3.97 -13.76 25.04
CA LEU A 23 3.10 -14.67 25.79
C LEU A 23 3.89 -15.58 26.74
N MET A 24 5.12 -15.94 26.40
CA MET A 24 6.02 -16.71 27.26
C MET A 24 6.69 -15.88 28.36
N GLY A 25 6.32 -14.59 28.52
CA GLY A 25 6.87 -13.71 29.54
C GLY A 25 8.33 -13.30 29.34
N MET A 26 8.89 -13.55 28.17
CA MET A 26 10.27 -13.14 27.84
C MET A 26 10.38 -11.65 27.50
N ARG A 27 9.25 -10.97 27.30
CA ARG A 27 9.15 -9.52 27.03
C ARG A 27 7.84 -9.01 27.58
N ASP A 28 7.89 -7.80 28.15
CA ASP A 28 6.69 -7.04 28.45
C ASP A 28 6.03 -6.57 27.16
N MET A 29 4.70 -6.58 27.12
CA MET A 29 3.92 -6.18 25.96
C MET A 29 2.88 -5.14 26.37
N SER A 30 2.83 -4.05 25.63
CA SER A 30 1.76 -3.04 25.75
C SER A 30 1.04 -2.93 24.40
N THR A 31 -0.28 -2.78 24.46
CA THR A 31 -1.14 -2.62 23.29
C THR A 31 -1.62 -1.18 23.22
N ILE A 32 -1.45 -0.52 22.08
CA ILE A 32 -2.00 0.81 21.81
C ILE A 32 -3.32 0.61 21.07
N GLU A 33 -4.44 0.87 21.74
CA GLU A 33 -5.79 0.62 21.22
C GLU A 33 -6.49 1.88 20.70
N THR A 34 -6.03 3.07 21.13
CA THR A 34 -6.64 4.34 20.72
C THR A 34 -6.10 4.79 19.38
N PRO A 35 -6.92 4.85 18.32
CA PRO A 35 -6.51 5.38 17.03
C PRO A 35 -6.25 6.89 17.12
N PRO A 36 -5.42 7.46 16.22
CA PRO A 36 -5.27 8.91 16.13
C PRO A 36 -6.62 9.60 15.89
N PRO A 37 -6.83 10.80 16.47
CA PRO A 37 -8.05 11.57 16.24
C PRO A 37 -8.21 11.86 14.73
N ASN A 38 -9.45 11.83 14.24
CA ASN A 38 -9.84 12.07 12.83
C ASN A 38 -9.40 10.99 11.82
N LYS A 39 -8.93 9.83 12.23
CA LYS A 39 -8.66 8.72 11.32
C LYS A 39 -9.97 8.06 10.89
N GLN A 40 -10.36 8.22 9.64
CA GLN A 40 -11.46 7.46 9.05
C GLN A 40 -11.02 6.02 8.74
N ALA A 41 -11.91 5.06 8.95
CA ALA A 41 -11.65 3.68 8.59
C ALA A 41 -11.51 3.54 7.06
N VAL A 42 -10.50 2.79 6.60
CA VAL A 42 -10.33 2.50 5.19
C VAL A 42 -11.47 1.59 4.70
N GLN A 43 -12.23 2.06 3.72
CA GLN A 43 -13.24 1.22 3.07
C GLN A 43 -12.56 0.15 2.22
N THR A 44 -12.81 -1.10 2.54
CA THR A 44 -12.22 -2.24 1.85
C THR A 44 -13.25 -2.89 0.93
N ILE A 45 -12.93 -2.98 -0.36
CA ILE A 45 -13.75 -3.58 -1.41
C ILE A 45 -13.01 -4.80 -1.94
N ILE A 46 -13.65 -5.97 -1.86
CA ILE A 46 -13.11 -7.22 -2.41
C ILE A 46 -13.93 -7.54 -3.67
N CYS A 47 -13.27 -7.68 -4.81
CA CYS A 47 -13.94 -7.92 -6.08
C CYS A 47 -13.04 -8.76 -7.03
N PRO A 48 -13.62 -9.45 -8.00
CA PRO A 48 -12.85 -10.00 -9.12
C PRO A 48 -12.15 -8.89 -9.90
N TYR A 49 -11.03 -9.23 -10.56
CA TYR A 49 -10.36 -8.26 -11.43
C TYR A 49 -11.31 -7.72 -12.50
N ASP A 50 -11.56 -6.42 -12.46
CA ASP A 50 -12.43 -5.71 -13.43
C ASP A 50 -11.83 -4.34 -13.77
N GLU A 51 -11.54 -4.13 -15.05
CA GLU A 51 -10.96 -2.89 -15.56
C GLU A 51 -11.89 -1.68 -15.38
N ARG A 52 -13.21 -1.90 -15.36
CA ARG A 52 -14.19 -0.84 -15.10
C ARG A 52 -14.09 -0.34 -13.66
N VAL A 53 -13.85 -1.25 -12.72
CA VAL A 53 -13.64 -0.89 -11.30
C VAL A 53 -12.33 -0.11 -11.13
N ILE A 54 -11.26 -0.55 -11.81
CA ILE A 54 -9.97 0.17 -11.80
C ILE A 54 -10.16 1.59 -12.31
N ARG A 55 -10.77 1.75 -13.48
CA ARG A 55 -11.02 3.06 -14.07
C ARG A 55 -11.87 3.94 -13.14
N ALA A 56 -12.97 3.42 -12.62
CA ALA A 56 -13.84 4.18 -11.73
C ALA A 56 -13.14 4.61 -10.44
N ALA A 57 -12.31 3.73 -9.85
CA ALA A 57 -11.54 4.04 -8.65
C ALA A 57 -10.48 5.12 -8.90
N VAL A 58 -9.76 5.04 -10.02
CA VAL A 58 -8.75 6.04 -10.41
C VAL A 58 -9.42 7.37 -10.72
N ASP A 59 -10.46 7.40 -11.56
CA ASP A 59 -11.17 8.64 -11.93
C ASP A 59 -11.76 9.33 -10.67
N ALA A 60 -12.37 8.58 -9.76
CA ALA A 60 -12.90 9.12 -8.51
C ALA A 60 -11.81 9.74 -7.62
N GLU A 61 -10.62 9.15 -7.58
CA GLU A 61 -9.50 9.70 -6.80
C GLU A 61 -8.94 10.96 -7.45
N LEU A 62 -8.80 10.98 -8.77
CA LEU A 62 -8.39 12.17 -9.54
C LEU A 62 -9.34 13.35 -9.34
N ASP A 63 -10.64 13.08 -9.34
CA ASP A 63 -11.67 14.12 -9.15
C ASP A 63 -11.62 14.74 -7.75
N ARG A 64 -11.07 14.00 -6.75
CA ARG A 64 -10.80 14.52 -5.39
C ARG A 64 -9.44 15.20 -5.25
N GLY A 65 -8.61 15.17 -6.28
CA GLY A 65 -7.22 15.65 -6.22
C GLY A 65 -6.27 14.75 -5.44
N GLY A 66 -6.65 13.49 -5.23
CA GLY A 66 -5.82 12.50 -4.54
C GLY A 66 -4.97 11.66 -5.48
N GLN A 67 -4.27 10.68 -4.92
CA GLN A 67 -3.36 9.79 -5.63
C GLN A 67 -3.68 8.32 -5.36
N VAL A 68 -3.29 7.46 -6.28
CA VAL A 68 -3.57 6.02 -6.25
C VAL A 68 -2.29 5.20 -6.23
N PHE A 69 -2.20 4.27 -5.28
CA PHE A 69 -1.28 3.15 -5.38
C PHE A 69 -1.92 2.00 -6.16
N PHE A 70 -1.25 1.52 -7.18
CA PHE A 70 -1.61 0.29 -7.87
C PHE A 70 -0.53 -0.76 -7.62
N LEU A 71 -0.81 -1.71 -6.76
CA LEU A 71 0.13 -2.76 -6.37
C LEU A 71 0.03 -3.94 -7.33
N HIS A 72 1.14 -4.24 -8.01
CA HIS A 72 1.30 -5.40 -8.86
C HIS A 72 2.61 -6.12 -8.57
N ASN A 73 2.55 -7.25 -7.85
CA ASN A 73 3.74 -7.91 -7.29
C ASN A 73 4.50 -8.80 -8.31
N ARG A 74 4.69 -8.30 -9.55
CA ARG A 74 5.48 -8.98 -10.59
C ARG A 74 6.23 -7.97 -11.45
N VAL A 75 7.54 -7.86 -11.23
CA VAL A 75 8.39 -6.92 -12.00
C VAL A 75 8.31 -7.20 -13.50
N MET A 76 8.36 -8.47 -13.93
CA MET A 76 8.35 -8.86 -15.34
C MET A 76 7.13 -8.39 -16.15
N SER A 77 6.02 -8.09 -15.50
CA SER A 77 4.77 -7.65 -16.16
C SER A 77 4.31 -6.25 -15.75
N ILE A 78 5.08 -5.56 -14.91
CA ILE A 78 4.67 -4.26 -14.34
C ILE A 78 4.51 -3.18 -15.43
N GLU A 79 5.39 -3.18 -16.43
CA GLU A 79 5.31 -2.27 -17.58
C GLU A 79 4.02 -2.49 -18.39
N HIS A 80 3.65 -3.75 -18.62
CA HIS A 80 2.41 -4.07 -19.32
C HIS A 80 1.18 -3.60 -18.52
N VAL A 81 1.20 -3.78 -17.20
CA VAL A 81 0.11 -3.32 -16.32
C VAL A 81 0.04 -1.79 -16.33
N ALA A 82 1.16 -1.10 -16.25
CA ALA A 82 1.19 0.35 -16.31
C ALA A 82 0.69 0.90 -17.65
N ALA A 83 1.08 0.28 -18.77
CA ALA A 83 0.58 0.63 -20.09
C ALA A 83 -0.95 0.44 -20.17
N LYS A 84 -1.46 -0.62 -19.58
CA LYS A 84 -2.90 -0.88 -19.49
C LYS A 84 -3.62 0.20 -18.68
N ILE A 85 -3.08 0.58 -17.53
CA ILE A 85 -3.66 1.65 -16.70
C ILE A 85 -3.66 2.99 -17.45
N ARG A 86 -2.57 3.33 -18.15
CA ARG A 86 -2.52 4.52 -19.01
C ARG A 86 -3.62 4.52 -20.08
N SER A 87 -3.88 3.37 -20.67
CA SER A 87 -4.96 3.22 -21.68
C SER A 87 -6.35 3.33 -21.06
N LEU A 88 -6.57 2.76 -19.88
CA LEU A 88 -7.86 2.81 -19.17
C LEU A 88 -8.16 4.20 -18.61
N CYS A 89 -7.14 4.90 -18.13
CA CYS A 89 -7.24 6.17 -17.45
C CYS A 89 -6.36 7.23 -18.13
N PRO A 90 -6.74 7.75 -19.31
CA PRO A 90 -5.89 8.67 -20.10
C PRO A 90 -5.61 10.00 -19.39
N ARG A 91 -6.42 10.37 -18.41
CA ARG A 91 -6.24 11.58 -17.59
C ARG A 91 -5.12 11.41 -16.54
N ALA A 92 -4.77 10.16 -16.20
CA ALA A 92 -3.85 9.86 -15.12
C ALA A 92 -2.39 9.89 -15.58
N ARG A 93 -1.54 10.58 -14.83
CA ARG A 93 -0.08 10.52 -14.96
C ARG A 93 0.41 9.30 -14.18
N VAL A 94 0.96 8.30 -14.89
CA VAL A 94 1.31 7.01 -14.32
C VAL A 94 2.82 6.85 -14.23
N LEU A 95 3.35 6.63 -13.04
CA LEU A 95 4.72 6.22 -12.76
C LEU A 95 4.80 4.74 -12.39
N ILE A 96 5.99 4.19 -12.55
CA ILE A 96 6.32 2.81 -12.18
C ILE A 96 7.46 2.83 -11.18
N GLY A 97 7.33 2.02 -10.11
CA GLY A 97 8.39 1.82 -9.14
C GLY A 97 8.49 0.36 -8.69
N HIS A 98 9.69 -0.22 -8.73
CA HIS A 98 9.92 -1.59 -8.27
C HIS A 98 11.34 -1.80 -7.74
N GLY A 99 11.53 -2.79 -6.87
CA GLY A 99 12.78 -3.03 -6.16
C GLY A 99 13.97 -3.51 -7.01
N GLN A 100 13.80 -3.71 -8.33
CA GLN A 100 14.90 -4.01 -9.26
C GLN A 100 15.40 -2.75 -10.02
N MET A 101 14.77 -1.60 -9.78
CA MET A 101 15.27 -0.33 -10.31
C MET A 101 16.55 0.07 -9.58
N ASP A 102 17.36 0.89 -10.24
CA ASP A 102 18.44 1.60 -9.58
C ASP A 102 17.88 2.44 -8.42
N GLU A 103 18.60 2.48 -7.30
CA GLU A 103 18.16 3.13 -6.07
C GLU A 103 17.86 4.62 -6.30
N THR A 104 18.73 5.31 -7.01
CA THR A 104 18.56 6.74 -7.35
C THR A 104 17.30 6.97 -8.20
N LEU A 105 17.09 6.12 -9.20
CA LEU A 105 15.91 6.21 -10.06
C LEU A 105 14.63 5.93 -9.27
N LEU A 106 14.65 4.97 -8.36
CA LEU A 106 13.52 4.67 -7.50
C LEU A 106 13.21 5.84 -6.56
N GLU A 107 14.23 6.45 -5.96
CA GLU A 107 14.08 7.65 -5.15
C GLU A 107 13.47 8.81 -5.95
N ASP A 108 13.93 9.05 -7.16
CA ASP A 108 13.38 10.10 -8.06
C ASP A 108 11.89 9.84 -8.38
N VAL A 109 11.51 8.58 -8.65
CA VAL A 109 10.12 8.18 -8.89
C VAL A 109 9.27 8.42 -7.64
N MET A 110 9.75 8.01 -6.48
CA MET A 110 9.03 8.20 -5.21
C MET A 110 8.87 9.68 -4.88
N GLN A 111 9.93 10.48 -5.06
CA GLN A 111 9.87 11.93 -4.85
C GLN A 111 8.89 12.59 -5.82
N ALA A 112 8.91 12.20 -7.09
CA ALA A 112 7.95 12.70 -8.08
C ALA A 112 6.50 12.40 -7.69
N PHE A 113 6.24 11.24 -7.10
CA PHE A 113 4.92 10.87 -6.63
C PHE A 113 4.54 11.67 -5.37
N VAL A 114 5.43 11.82 -4.40
CA VAL A 114 5.21 12.66 -3.20
C VAL A 114 4.90 14.11 -3.59
N ASP A 115 5.62 14.66 -4.56
CA ASP A 115 5.43 16.04 -5.06
C ASP A 115 4.15 16.23 -5.89
N GLY A 116 3.33 15.19 -6.07
CA GLY A 116 2.11 15.26 -6.88
C GLY A 116 2.35 15.38 -8.38
N ARG A 117 3.55 15.03 -8.87
CA ARG A 117 3.88 15.02 -10.31
C ARG A 117 3.29 13.82 -11.05
N ALA A 118 2.74 12.85 -10.31
CA ALA A 118 1.99 11.72 -10.84
C ALA A 118 0.76 11.42 -9.99
N ASP A 119 -0.22 10.79 -10.61
CA ASP A 119 -1.53 10.51 -10.02
C ASP A 119 -1.65 9.04 -9.63
N VAL A 120 -0.99 8.15 -10.36
CA VAL A 120 -0.96 6.71 -10.10
C VAL A 120 0.48 6.22 -10.04
N LEU A 121 0.83 5.53 -8.97
CA LEU A 121 2.08 4.79 -8.86
C LEU A 121 1.79 3.28 -8.98
N VAL A 122 2.22 2.69 -10.09
CA VAL A 122 2.21 1.24 -10.28
C VAL A 122 3.48 0.68 -9.67
N CYS A 123 3.36 -0.15 -8.65
CA CYS A 123 4.52 -0.57 -7.88
C CYS A 123 4.42 -2.03 -7.41
N THR A 124 5.57 -2.57 -7.04
CA THR A 124 5.66 -3.81 -6.26
C THR A 124 5.53 -3.48 -4.76
N THR A 125 5.91 -4.40 -3.87
CA THR A 125 5.83 -4.25 -2.41
C THR A 125 6.75 -3.18 -1.80
N ILE A 126 7.45 -2.37 -2.62
CA ILE A 126 8.32 -1.27 -2.15
C ILE A 126 7.60 -0.23 -1.27
N ILE A 127 6.28 -0.18 -1.32
CA ILE A 127 5.46 0.68 -0.42
C ILE A 127 5.70 0.36 1.06
N GLU A 128 6.33 -0.77 1.38
CA GLU A 128 6.68 -1.15 2.75
C GLU A 128 7.74 -0.24 3.38
N SER A 129 8.50 0.50 2.58
CA SER A 129 9.64 1.31 3.03
C SER A 129 9.30 2.59 3.83
N GLY A 130 8.06 2.75 4.27
CA GLY A 130 7.71 3.77 5.26
C GLY A 130 7.55 5.20 4.74
N VAL A 131 7.57 5.42 3.43
CA VAL A 131 7.30 6.73 2.83
C VAL A 131 5.87 7.14 3.12
N ASP A 132 5.70 8.33 3.69
CA ASP A 132 4.40 8.92 3.96
C ASP A 132 3.93 9.73 2.75
N ILE A 133 2.78 9.35 2.17
CA ILE A 133 2.19 10.04 1.05
C ILE A 133 0.76 10.45 1.44
N PRO A 134 0.59 11.67 1.97
CA PRO A 134 -0.68 12.11 2.53
C PRO A 134 -1.85 12.09 1.55
N ASN A 135 -1.59 12.32 0.25
CA ASN A 135 -2.61 12.35 -0.80
C ASN A 135 -2.94 11.00 -1.42
N ALA A 136 -2.23 9.93 -1.04
CA ALA A 136 -2.55 8.57 -1.48
C ALA A 136 -3.72 8.02 -0.65
N ASN A 137 -4.95 8.18 -1.17
CA ASN A 137 -6.16 7.79 -0.48
C ASN A 137 -6.81 6.53 -1.07
N THR A 138 -6.33 6.05 -2.20
CA THR A 138 -6.79 4.79 -2.81
C THR A 138 -5.62 3.85 -3.06
N ILE A 139 -5.78 2.59 -2.65
CA ILE A 139 -4.88 1.50 -3.02
C ILE A 139 -5.66 0.42 -3.76
N ILE A 140 -5.14 -0.01 -4.91
CA ILE A 140 -5.66 -1.13 -5.68
C ILE A 140 -4.62 -2.24 -5.64
N ILE A 141 -4.98 -3.40 -5.12
CA ILE A 141 -4.08 -4.55 -5.00
C ILE A 141 -4.51 -5.61 -6.02
N ASP A 142 -3.71 -5.73 -7.08
CA ASP A 142 -3.91 -6.77 -8.09
C ASP A 142 -3.51 -8.14 -7.54
N ARG A 143 -4.35 -9.13 -7.79
CA ARG A 143 -4.16 -10.52 -7.31
C ARG A 143 -3.98 -10.59 -5.80
N ALA A 144 -4.88 -9.95 -5.08
CA ALA A 144 -4.88 -9.92 -3.60
C ALA A 144 -4.88 -11.33 -2.97
N ASP A 145 -5.39 -12.34 -3.70
CA ASP A 145 -5.32 -13.76 -3.37
C ASP A 145 -3.88 -14.32 -3.24
N ARG A 146 -2.87 -13.59 -3.68
CA ARG A 146 -1.45 -13.96 -3.60
C ARG A 146 -0.72 -13.40 -2.39
N PHE A 147 -1.40 -12.61 -1.57
CA PHE A 147 -0.83 -11.98 -0.39
C PHE A 147 -1.35 -12.64 0.88
N GLY A 148 -0.55 -12.66 1.93
CA GLY A 148 -1.00 -13.01 3.27
C GLY A 148 -1.91 -11.93 3.85
N LEU A 149 -2.80 -12.32 4.78
CA LEU A 149 -3.71 -11.36 5.44
C LEU A 149 -2.94 -10.24 6.17
N ALA A 150 -1.81 -10.56 6.80
CA ALA A 150 -0.97 -9.58 7.47
C ALA A 150 -0.41 -8.54 6.49
N ASP A 151 0.03 -9.00 5.30
CA ASP A 151 0.54 -8.12 4.24
C ASP A 151 -0.55 -7.20 3.71
N LEU A 152 -1.74 -7.74 3.43
CA LEU A 152 -2.90 -6.96 2.98
C LEU A 152 -3.30 -5.92 4.02
N TYR A 153 -3.24 -6.26 5.31
CA TYR A 153 -3.55 -5.34 6.39
C TYR A 153 -2.55 -4.18 6.45
N GLN A 154 -1.24 -4.46 6.31
CA GLN A 154 -0.19 -3.45 6.26
C GLN A 154 -0.30 -2.55 5.03
N LEU A 155 -0.53 -3.14 3.85
CA LEU A 155 -0.70 -2.41 2.60
C LEU A 155 -1.92 -1.48 2.67
N ARG A 156 -3.05 -1.95 3.20
CA ARG A 156 -4.23 -1.13 3.44
C ARG A 156 -3.93 0.07 4.34
N GLY A 157 -3.05 -0.11 5.31
CA GLY A 157 -2.63 0.95 6.24
C GLY A 157 -1.76 2.04 5.60
N ARG A 158 -1.37 1.89 4.33
CA ARG A 158 -0.57 2.89 3.60
C ARG A 158 -1.38 4.05 3.04
N VAL A 159 -2.70 3.95 3.04
CA VAL A 159 -3.60 5.00 2.56
C VAL A 159 -4.43 5.60 3.70
N GLY A 160 -4.98 6.79 3.48
CA GLY A 160 -5.88 7.46 4.42
C GLY A 160 -5.17 8.18 5.56
N ARG A 161 -4.00 8.74 5.33
CA ARG A 161 -3.24 9.51 6.34
C ARG A 161 -3.62 10.99 6.38
N GLY A 162 -4.25 11.51 5.34
CA GLY A 162 -4.62 12.93 5.21
C GLY A 162 -6.01 13.31 5.74
N GLY A 163 -6.71 12.43 6.48
CA GLY A 163 -8.07 12.71 6.98
C GLY A 163 -9.17 12.54 5.93
N THR A 164 -8.84 12.25 4.67
CA THR A 164 -9.79 11.95 3.59
C THR A 164 -10.18 10.47 3.63
N GLN A 165 -11.43 10.15 3.29
CA GLN A 165 -11.90 8.78 3.20
C GLN A 165 -11.01 7.96 2.25
N ALA A 166 -10.40 6.91 2.75
CA ALA A 166 -9.54 6.03 1.98
C ALA A 166 -10.26 4.76 1.52
N HIS A 167 -9.83 4.22 0.38
CA HIS A 167 -10.37 3.02 -0.24
C HIS A 167 -9.25 2.01 -0.54
N ALA A 168 -9.52 0.74 -0.25
CA ALA A 168 -8.65 -0.36 -0.61
C ALA A 168 -9.44 -1.37 -1.47
N TYR A 169 -9.05 -1.51 -2.72
CA TYR A 169 -9.63 -2.49 -3.65
C TYR A 169 -8.73 -3.72 -3.67
N LEU A 170 -9.25 -4.83 -3.17
CA LEU A 170 -8.59 -6.13 -3.19
C LEU A 170 -9.12 -6.93 -4.37
N MET A 171 -8.37 -6.94 -5.47
CA MET A 171 -8.78 -7.62 -6.70
C MET A 171 -8.31 -9.06 -6.70
N LEU A 172 -9.25 -9.97 -6.88
CA LEU A 172 -8.98 -11.40 -6.95
C LEU A 172 -8.70 -11.83 -8.40
N SER A 173 -7.88 -12.86 -8.57
CA SER A 173 -7.65 -13.47 -9.88
C SER A 173 -8.96 -13.96 -10.48
N ARG A 174 -9.11 -13.87 -11.82
CA ARG A 174 -10.35 -14.28 -12.52
C ARG A 174 -10.66 -15.77 -12.45
N HIS A 175 -9.74 -16.58 -11.91
CA HIS A 175 -9.89 -18.03 -11.80
C HIS A 175 -9.83 -18.43 -10.32
N PHE A 176 -10.99 -18.52 -9.71
CA PHE A 176 -11.30 -19.36 -8.56
C PHE A 176 -12.29 -20.42 -9.00
#